data_a7b98459f22e99fe1c66de60381c1e1e
#
_entry.id   a7b98459f22e99fe1c66de60381c1e1e
#
_cell.length_a   1.000
_cell.length_b   1.000
_cell.length_c   1.000
_cell.angle_alpha   90.00
_cell.angle_beta   90.00
_cell.angle_gamma   90.00
#
_symmetry.space_group_name_H-M   'P 1'
#
loop_
_entity.id
_entity.type
_entity.pdbx_description
1 polymer ?
#
loop_
_entity_poly.entity_id
_entity_poly.type
_entity_poly.pdbx_seq_one_letter_code
_entity_poly.pdbx_strand_id
1 'polypeptide(L)'
;MNKLLSLCIILFFFIFSNCSFQSTIFNKMNKDKIGENLIISPLSIFQALSLAANGARKDTLSEMLDVLQYENIDELNKINFEIISIVKDFSTIDIANAVMTTFNPLKEFNLIADKYLAPTEPLISVNQVNDWCKNKTHGKIDKILDELAPNTLMILLNAVYFKGEWENKFLEVFTRKLPFYNLGNEEVNVDTMTQIEHFKYYEDKKYQAIQLNFMEDYMSAIIILPSKGTDINKFIDSVSISSEEYNKIIDGLKYAKVHLQLPKFELEFKENLNEILKDLGMYNAFSLKDADFTGLKEGGGIFISSVKHRTYLKISEEGCEAAAITVIEMEETSPGPDEEEEKIYDMKVNRPFLFLLKNSKLPKEHNLVFISKIEKLK
;
A
#
# COMPACT_ATOMS: atom_id res chain seq x y z
N MET A 1 28.42 -22.88 25.29
CA MET A 1 27.61 -23.03 24.10
C MET A 1 26.22 -22.35 24.22
N ASN A 2 25.55 -22.45 25.37
CA ASN A 2 24.19 -21.86 25.54
C ASN A 2 24.12 -20.32 25.62
N LYS A 3 25.17 -19.60 25.99
CA LYS A 3 25.17 -18.12 26.03
C LYS A 3 25.32 -17.47 24.66
N LEU A 4 26.00 -18.11 23.71
CA LEU A 4 26.11 -17.61 22.33
C LEU A 4 24.80 -17.80 21.54
N LEU A 5 24.11 -18.93 21.76
CA LEU A 5 22.78 -19.14 21.13
C LEU A 5 21.73 -18.14 21.64
N SER A 6 21.75 -17.86 22.96
CA SER A 6 20.85 -16.86 23.55
C SER A 6 21.14 -15.44 23.04
N LEU A 7 22.43 -15.10 22.82
CA LEU A 7 22.80 -13.79 22.25
C LEU A 7 22.44 -13.66 20.78
N CYS A 8 22.56 -14.74 19.99
CA CYS A 8 22.12 -14.74 18.59
C CYS A 8 20.59 -14.64 18.45
N ILE A 9 19.83 -15.27 19.32
CA ILE A 9 18.37 -15.18 19.33
C ILE A 9 17.93 -13.77 19.75
N ILE A 10 18.57 -13.17 20.76
CA ILE A 10 18.29 -11.80 21.19
C ILE A 10 18.71 -10.77 20.12
N LEU A 11 19.83 -10.96 19.42
CA LEU A 11 20.22 -10.11 18.29
C LEU A 11 19.27 -10.28 17.09
N PHE A 12 18.77 -11.49 16.84
CA PHE A 12 17.77 -11.74 15.79
C PHE A 12 16.43 -11.04 16.10
N PHE A 13 15.99 -11.08 17.36
CA PHE A 13 14.80 -10.32 17.81
C PHE A 13 15.02 -8.80 17.78
N PHE A 14 16.24 -8.29 18.07
CA PHE A 14 16.54 -6.86 18.01
C PHE A 14 16.66 -6.31 16.58
N ILE A 15 16.99 -7.14 15.60
CA ILE A 15 17.05 -6.73 14.18
C ILE A 15 15.64 -6.64 13.58
N PHE A 16 14.67 -7.45 14.04
CA PHE A 16 13.27 -7.37 13.61
C PHE A 16 12.46 -6.27 14.31
N SER A 17 12.96 -5.69 15.44
CA SER A 17 12.18 -4.72 16.24
C SER A 17 11.97 -3.35 15.61
N ASN A 18 12.51 -3.08 14.41
CA ASN A 18 12.40 -1.78 13.73
C ASN A 18 11.72 -1.82 12.35
N CYS A 19 11.19 -2.97 11.91
CA CYS A 19 10.59 -3.09 10.58
C CYS A 19 9.12 -3.49 10.73
N SER A 20 8.18 -2.59 10.38
CA SER A 20 6.75 -2.90 10.42
C SER A 20 6.37 -3.91 9.32
N PHE A 21 5.22 -4.62 9.50
CA PHE A 21 4.68 -5.52 8.48
C PHE A 21 4.62 -4.84 7.10
N GLN A 22 4.16 -3.58 7.03
CA GLN A 22 4.07 -2.82 5.78
C GLN A 22 5.42 -2.68 5.07
N SER A 23 6.49 -2.47 5.83
CA SER A 23 7.85 -2.40 5.29
C SER A 23 8.36 -3.77 4.85
N THR A 24 8.12 -4.79 5.67
CA THR A 24 8.59 -6.16 5.44
C THR A 24 8.02 -6.72 4.14
N ILE A 25 6.69 -6.60 3.95
CA ILE A 25 6.03 -7.14 2.74
C ILE A 25 6.43 -6.35 1.49
N PHE A 26 6.51 -5.01 1.58
CA PHE A 26 6.94 -4.19 0.45
C PHE A 26 8.36 -4.50 0.02
N ASN A 27 9.31 -4.57 0.96
CA ASN A 27 10.70 -4.86 0.66
C ASN A 27 10.88 -6.27 0.06
N LYS A 28 10.12 -7.26 0.55
CA LYS A 28 10.13 -8.60 -0.03
C LYS A 28 9.64 -8.58 -1.48
N MET A 29 8.49 -7.96 -1.74
CA MET A 29 7.93 -7.86 -3.08
C MET A 29 8.82 -7.05 -4.02
N ASN A 30 9.47 -5.99 -3.53
CA ASN A 30 10.38 -5.18 -4.33
C ASN A 30 11.56 -5.98 -4.87
N LYS A 31 12.12 -6.90 -4.07
CA LYS A 31 13.22 -7.78 -4.51
C LYS A 31 12.81 -8.72 -5.64
N ASP A 32 11.58 -9.17 -5.63
CA ASP A 32 11.04 -10.08 -6.64
C ASP A 32 10.56 -9.35 -7.91
N LYS A 33 10.37 -8.02 -7.85
CA LYS A 33 9.82 -7.16 -8.92
C LYS A 33 10.79 -6.07 -9.40
N ILE A 34 12.08 -6.41 -9.51
CA ILE A 34 13.07 -5.48 -10.08
C ILE A 34 12.78 -5.27 -11.57
N GLY A 35 12.73 -4.01 -12.00
CA GLY A 35 12.41 -3.65 -13.39
C GLY A 35 10.91 -3.54 -13.69
N GLU A 36 10.06 -3.66 -12.69
CA GLU A 36 8.61 -3.54 -12.80
C GLU A 36 8.07 -2.48 -11.82
N ASN A 37 6.98 -1.83 -12.20
CA ASN A 37 6.23 -1.01 -11.25
C ASN A 37 5.59 -1.91 -10.19
N LEU A 38 5.59 -1.44 -8.95
CA LEU A 38 5.00 -2.14 -7.83
C LEU A 38 4.03 -1.22 -7.10
N ILE A 39 2.80 -1.68 -6.89
CA ILE A 39 1.81 -0.98 -6.07
C ILE A 39 1.15 -1.98 -5.15
N ILE A 40 1.29 -1.78 -3.86
CA ILE A 40 0.62 -2.61 -2.87
C ILE A 40 -0.14 -1.77 -1.85
N SER A 41 -1.14 -2.36 -1.25
CA SER A 41 -1.79 -1.86 -0.03
C SER A 41 -1.43 -2.76 1.15
N PRO A 42 -0.39 -2.40 1.91
CA PRO A 42 0.01 -3.22 3.06
C PRO A 42 -1.07 -3.30 4.12
N LEU A 43 -1.81 -2.21 4.33
CA LEU A 43 -2.92 -2.14 5.27
C LEU A 43 -3.99 -3.19 4.95
N SER A 44 -4.37 -3.28 3.70
CA SER A 44 -5.42 -4.18 3.25
C SER A 44 -4.97 -5.65 3.31
N ILE A 45 -3.72 -5.95 2.93
CA ILE A 45 -3.12 -7.29 3.08
C ILE A 45 -3.09 -7.68 4.57
N PHE A 46 -2.66 -6.76 5.44
CA PHE A 46 -2.65 -6.95 6.89
C PHE A 46 -4.04 -7.35 7.42
N GLN A 47 -5.08 -6.62 7.03
CA GLN A 47 -6.46 -6.90 7.48
C GLN A 47 -6.97 -8.26 6.98
N ALA A 48 -6.72 -8.62 5.71
CA ALA A 48 -7.13 -9.91 5.16
C ALA A 48 -6.47 -11.09 5.88
N LEU A 49 -5.16 -11.00 6.13
CA LEU A 49 -4.41 -12.03 6.86
C LEU A 49 -4.81 -12.09 8.33
N SER A 50 -5.06 -10.94 8.96
CA SER A 50 -5.53 -10.87 10.34
C SER A 50 -6.90 -11.54 10.53
N LEU A 51 -7.81 -11.35 9.57
CA LEU A 51 -9.09 -12.05 9.58
C LEU A 51 -8.87 -13.57 9.48
N ALA A 52 -8.04 -14.03 8.54
CA ALA A 52 -7.75 -15.45 8.38
C ALA A 52 -7.10 -16.08 9.63
N ALA A 53 -6.23 -15.34 10.33
CA ALA A 53 -5.58 -15.77 11.57
C ALA A 53 -6.60 -16.12 12.68
N ASN A 54 -7.78 -15.51 12.71
CA ASN A 54 -8.84 -15.86 13.65
C ASN A 54 -9.37 -17.29 13.45
N GLY A 55 -9.25 -17.83 12.25
CA GLY A 55 -9.59 -19.23 11.95
C GLY A 55 -8.46 -20.22 12.23
N ALA A 56 -7.23 -19.74 12.33
CA ALA A 56 -6.03 -20.56 12.53
C ALA A 56 -5.84 -21.00 13.97
N ARG A 57 -5.11 -22.10 14.18
CA ARG A 57 -4.75 -22.63 15.50
C ARG A 57 -3.30 -23.13 15.50
N LYS A 58 -2.73 -23.33 16.67
CA LYS A 58 -1.39 -23.90 16.91
C LYS A 58 -0.29 -23.23 16.06
N ASP A 59 0.54 -24.01 15.38
CA ASP A 59 1.68 -23.55 14.61
C ASP A 59 1.23 -22.67 13.41
N THR A 60 0.09 -22.96 12.80
CA THR A 60 -0.49 -22.10 11.75
C THR A 60 -0.78 -20.70 12.28
N LEU A 61 -1.39 -20.58 13.45
CA LEU A 61 -1.64 -19.28 14.07
C LEU A 61 -0.33 -18.59 14.48
N SER A 62 0.62 -19.35 15.05
CA SER A 62 1.92 -18.80 15.47
C SER A 62 2.66 -18.18 14.30
N GLU A 63 2.81 -18.91 13.18
CA GLU A 63 3.47 -18.39 11.97
C GLU A 63 2.75 -17.16 11.40
N MET A 64 1.41 -17.15 11.41
CA MET A 64 0.64 -15.99 10.96
C MET A 64 0.87 -14.77 11.85
N LEU A 65 0.88 -14.95 13.17
CA LEU A 65 1.15 -13.87 14.12
C LEU A 65 2.58 -13.34 14.01
N ASP A 66 3.56 -14.22 13.83
CA ASP A 66 4.97 -13.84 13.63
C ASP A 66 5.13 -12.97 12.39
N VAL A 67 4.51 -13.36 11.25
CA VAL A 67 4.55 -12.59 10.01
C VAL A 67 3.82 -11.24 10.14
N LEU A 68 2.70 -11.21 10.86
CA LEU A 68 1.93 -9.98 11.14
C LEU A 68 2.55 -9.13 12.25
N GLN A 69 3.56 -9.67 12.99
CA GLN A 69 4.29 -9.02 14.07
C GLN A 69 3.44 -8.68 15.30
N TYR A 70 2.60 -9.64 15.71
CA TYR A 70 1.78 -9.55 16.91
C TYR A 70 2.00 -10.76 17.83
N GLU A 71 1.96 -10.54 19.14
CA GLU A 71 2.19 -11.59 20.12
C GLU A 71 0.99 -12.56 20.25
N ASN A 72 -0.22 -12.05 20.05
CA ASN A 72 -1.44 -12.85 20.20
C ASN A 72 -2.60 -12.30 19.36
N ILE A 73 -3.64 -13.13 19.21
CA ILE A 73 -4.81 -12.82 18.38
C ILE A 73 -5.66 -11.67 18.95
N ASP A 74 -5.66 -11.47 20.27
CA ASP A 74 -6.47 -10.42 20.89
C ASP A 74 -5.90 -9.04 20.61
N GLU A 75 -4.57 -8.87 20.68
CA GLU A 75 -3.89 -7.64 20.29
C GLU A 75 -4.05 -7.37 18.79
N LEU A 76 -3.90 -8.41 17.95
CA LEU A 76 -4.13 -8.31 16.51
C LEU A 76 -5.57 -7.85 16.20
N ASN A 77 -6.56 -8.39 16.89
CA ASN A 77 -7.96 -7.98 16.72
C ASN A 77 -8.20 -6.55 17.21
N LYS A 78 -7.62 -6.19 18.35
CA LYS A 78 -7.76 -4.84 18.92
C LYS A 78 -7.30 -3.76 17.92
N ILE A 79 -6.11 -3.92 17.35
CA ILE A 79 -5.60 -2.94 16.37
C ILE A 79 -6.44 -2.92 15.08
N ASN A 80 -6.89 -4.08 14.59
CA ASN A 80 -7.74 -4.13 13.41
C ASN A 80 -9.09 -3.44 13.64
N PHE A 81 -9.73 -3.64 14.80
CA PHE A 81 -10.99 -2.96 15.12
C PHE A 81 -10.80 -1.44 15.28
N GLU A 82 -9.67 -0.98 15.81
CA GLU A 82 -9.31 0.42 15.83
C GLU A 82 -9.19 0.97 14.40
N ILE A 83 -8.40 0.32 13.55
CA ILE A 83 -8.24 0.69 12.13
C ILE A 83 -9.60 0.75 11.42
N ILE A 84 -10.42 -0.30 11.55
CA ILE A 84 -11.73 -0.39 10.91
C ILE A 84 -12.66 0.74 11.40
N SER A 85 -12.62 1.05 12.71
CA SER A 85 -13.42 2.14 13.27
C SER A 85 -13.06 3.51 12.69
N ILE A 86 -11.81 3.68 12.28
CA ILE A 86 -11.30 4.90 11.64
C ILE A 86 -11.67 4.91 10.16
N VAL A 87 -11.42 3.80 9.44
CA VAL A 87 -11.54 3.74 7.97
C VAL A 87 -12.99 3.68 7.49
N LYS A 88 -13.90 3.06 8.25
CA LYS A 88 -15.31 2.86 7.84
C LYS A 88 -16.06 4.14 7.49
N ASP A 89 -15.63 5.27 8.05
CA ASP A 89 -16.27 6.57 7.88
C ASP A 89 -15.59 7.40 6.75
N PHE A 90 -14.58 6.84 6.08
CA PHE A 90 -13.89 7.50 4.98
C PHE A 90 -14.58 7.21 3.64
N SER A 91 -14.95 8.27 2.93
CA SER A 91 -15.53 8.17 1.57
C SER A 91 -14.48 8.00 0.47
N THR A 92 -13.19 8.09 0.83
CA THR A 92 -12.08 8.14 -0.13
C THR A 92 -11.35 6.81 -0.30
N ILE A 93 -11.53 5.85 0.62
CA ILE A 93 -10.84 4.56 0.59
C ILE A 93 -11.85 3.44 0.69
N ASP A 94 -11.87 2.58 -0.30
CA ASP A 94 -12.59 1.31 -0.25
C ASP A 94 -11.60 0.16 -0.11
N ILE A 95 -11.53 -0.41 1.09
CA ILE A 95 -10.80 -1.63 1.36
C ILE A 95 -11.81 -2.76 1.40
N ALA A 96 -11.76 -3.65 0.43
CA ALA A 96 -12.62 -4.80 0.34
C ALA A 96 -11.84 -6.08 0.58
N ASN A 97 -12.13 -6.74 1.69
CA ASN A 97 -11.61 -8.05 2.03
C ASN A 97 -12.73 -9.08 2.02
N ALA A 98 -12.44 -10.28 1.56
CA ALA A 98 -13.35 -11.41 1.70
C ALA A 98 -12.59 -12.72 1.92
N VAL A 99 -13.21 -13.59 2.73
CA VAL A 99 -12.85 -14.99 2.82
C VAL A 99 -13.94 -15.77 2.07
N MET A 100 -13.59 -16.32 0.91
CA MET A 100 -14.53 -17.13 0.14
C MET A 100 -14.23 -18.62 0.33
N THR A 101 -15.27 -19.40 0.65
CA THR A 101 -15.14 -20.81 1.02
C THR A 101 -16.17 -21.68 0.29
N THR A 102 -15.80 -22.95 0.03
CA THR A 102 -16.73 -23.97 -0.51
C THR A 102 -17.54 -24.68 0.58
N PHE A 103 -17.41 -24.26 1.84
CA PHE A 103 -18.08 -24.80 3.03
C PHE A 103 -18.63 -23.67 3.87
N ASN A 104 -19.52 -23.99 4.83
CA ASN A 104 -20.03 -23.02 5.78
C ASN A 104 -19.04 -22.85 6.93
N PRO A 105 -18.44 -21.66 7.13
CA PRO A 105 -17.58 -21.39 8.28
C PRO A 105 -18.34 -21.48 9.61
N LEU A 106 -17.59 -21.71 10.70
CA LEU A 106 -18.14 -21.72 12.05
C LEU A 106 -18.77 -20.37 12.40
N LYS A 107 -19.83 -20.41 13.23
CA LYS A 107 -20.56 -19.22 13.65
C LYS A 107 -19.65 -18.19 14.33
N GLU A 108 -18.73 -18.67 15.17
CA GLU A 108 -17.76 -17.83 15.89
C GLU A 108 -16.85 -17.08 14.92
N PHE A 109 -16.40 -17.74 13.85
CA PHE A 109 -15.61 -17.09 12.80
C PHE A 109 -16.43 -16.04 12.03
N ASN A 110 -17.66 -16.35 11.66
CA ASN A 110 -18.54 -15.40 10.98
C ASN A 110 -18.79 -14.14 11.82
N LEU A 111 -18.96 -14.27 13.14
CA LEU A 111 -19.09 -13.12 14.04
C LEU A 111 -17.84 -12.22 14.07
N ILE A 112 -16.66 -12.80 13.92
CA ILE A 112 -15.41 -12.02 13.78
C ILE A 112 -15.34 -11.39 12.39
N ALA A 113 -15.65 -12.12 11.32
CA ALA A 113 -15.65 -11.61 9.95
C ALA A 113 -16.59 -10.39 9.79
N ASP A 114 -17.76 -10.43 10.44
CA ASP A 114 -18.68 -9.28 10.47
C ASP A 114 -18.04 -8.05 11.13
N LYS A 115 -17.30 -8.23 12.25
CA LYS A 115 -16.57 -7.13 12.91
C LYS A 115 -15.43 -6.58 12.03
N TYR A 116 -14.85 -7.42 11.18
CA TYR A 116 -13.84 -7.01 10.18
C TYR A 116 -14.46 -6.33 8.96
N LEU A 117 -15.79 -6.17 8.90
CA LEU A 117 -16.54 -5.70 7.72
C LEU A 117 -16.21 -6.50 6.45
N ALA A 118 -15.84 -7.75 6.63
CA ALA A 118 -15.43 -8.69 5.59
C ALA A 118 -16.18 -10.02 5.77
N PRO A 119 -17.51 -10.03 5.56
CA PRO A 119 -18.32 -11.24 5.74
C PRO A 119 -17.78 -12.36 4.85
N THR A 120 -17.95 -13.59 5.34
CA THR A 120 -17.58 -14.76 4.55
C THR A 120 -18.56 -14.95 3.40
N GLU A 121 -18.02 -15.31 2.23
CA GLU A 121 -18.80 -15.48 1.02
C GLU A 121 -18.66 -16.93 0.50
N PRO A 122 -19.71 -17.50 -0.12
CA PRO A 122 -19.57 -18.81 -0.76
C PRO A 122 -18.65 -18.71 -1.99
N LEU A 123 -17.75 -19.68 -2.14
CA LEU A 123 -16.89 -19.79 -3.33
C LEU A 123 -17.59 -20.69 -4.36
N ILE A 124 -18.19 -20.08 -5.37
CA ILE A 124 -19.01 -20.78 -6.37
C ILE A 124 -18.31 -20.87 -7.73
N SER A 125 -17.78 -19.74 -8.22
CA SER A 125 -17.20 -19.66 -9.57
C SER A 125 -16.22 -18.51 -9.72
N VAL A 126 -15.38 -18.56 -10.75
CA VAL A 126 -14.48 -17.48 -11.16
C VAL A 126 -15.26 -16.19 -11.44
N ASN A 127 -16.41 -16.28 -12.12
CA ASN A 127 -17.22 -15.12 -12.46
C ASN A 127 -17.75 -14.42 -11.20
N GLN A 128 -18.28 -15.18 -10.24
CA GLN A 128 -18.75 -14.61 -8.97
C GLN A 128 -17.62 -13.86 -8.22
N VAL A 129 -16.41 -14.43 -8.18
CA VAL A 129 -15.24 -13.80 -7.57
C VAL A 129 -14.87 -12.51 -8.28
N ASN A 130 -14.86 -12.51 -9.61
CA ASN A 130 -14.55 -11.33 -10.42
C ASN A 130 -15.65 -10.25 -10.31
N ASP A 131 -16.92 -10.65 -10.31
CA ASP A 131 -18.06 -9.72 -10.12
C ASP A 131 -18.01 -9.08 -8.72
N TRP A 132 -17.64 -9.84 -7.69
CA TRP A 132 -17.41 -9.29 -6.36
C TRP A 132 -16.32 -8.21 -6.38
N CYS A 133 -15.17 -8.50 -6.98
CA CYS A 133 -14.07 -7.55 -7.08
C CYS A 133 -14.45 -6.29 -7.86
N LYS A 134 -15.12 -6.48 -9.02
CA LYS A 134 -15.61 -5.38 -9.85
C LYS A 134 -16.58 -4.47 -9.09
N ASN A 135 -17.51 -5.05 -8.35
CA ASN A 135 -18.48 -4.28 -7.56
C ASN A 135 -17.79 -3.51 -6.42
N LYS A 136 -16.82 -4.13 -5.73
CA LYS A 136 -16.08 -3.53 -4.61
C LYS A 136 -15.09 -2.44 -5.03
N THR A 137 -14.71 -2.41 -6.30
CA THR A 137 -13.75 -1.42 -6.86
C THR A 137 -14.39 -0.49 -7.88
N HIS A 138 -15.72 -0.33 -7.83
CA HIS A 138 -16.50 0.57 -8.73
C HIS A 138 -16.20 0.34 -10.22
N GLY A 139 -15.97 -0.92 -10.60
CA GLY A 139 -15.66 -1.30 -11.98
C GLY A 139 -14.22 -1.07 -12.42
N LYS A 140 -13.32 -0.66 -11.51
CA LYS A 140 -11.91 -0.40 -11.86
C LYS A 140 -11.07 -1.67 -11.96
N ILE A 141 -11.45 -2.69 -11.24
CA ILE A 141 -10.82 -3.99 -11.29
C ILE A 141 -11.85 -5.02 -11.76
N ASP A 142 -11.78 -5.34 -13.05
CA ASP A 142 -12.74 -6.26 -13.66
C ASP A 142 -12.44 -7.73 -13.35
N LYS A 143 -11.19 -8.08 -13.04
CA LYS A 143 -10.78 -9.46 -12.92
C LYS A 143 -9.66 -9.64 -11.89
N ILE A 144 -9.94 -10.38 -10.82
CA ILE A 144 -8.96 -10.75 -9.79
C ILE A 144 -8.49 -12.20 -9.92
N LEU A 145 -9.30 -13.05 -10.54
CA LEU A 145 -9.05 -14.47 -10.67
C LEU A 145 -9.21 -14.92 -12.13
N ASP A 146 -8.27 -15.72 -12.64
CA ASP A 146 -8.33 -16.29 -13.98
C ASP A 146 -9.00 -17.66 -13.98
N GLU A 147 -8.70 -18.48 -12.97
CA GLU A 147 -9.21 -19.85 -12.82
C GLU A 147 -9.30 -20.23 -11.35
N LEU A 148 -10.11 -21.23 -11.05
CA LEU A 148 -10.18 -21.92 -9.76
C LEU A 148 -9.64 -23.33 -9.94
N ALA A 149 -8.62 -23.68 -9.17
CA ALA A 149 -8.17 -25.08 -9.13
C ALA A 149 -9.29 -25.98 -8.59
N PRO A 150 -9.46 -27.22 -9.10
CA PRO A 150 -10.56 -28.11 -8.71
C PRO A 150 -10.67 -28.38 -7.20
N ASN A 151 -9.55 -28.31 -6.49
CA ASN A 151 -9.48 -28.57 -5.04
C ASN A 151 -9.42 -27.28 -4.20
N THR A 152 -9.77 -26.13 -4.75
CA THR A 152 -9.80 -24.87 -4.01
C THR A 152 -10.92 -24.91 -2.98
N LEU A 153 -10.57 -24.81 -1.69
CA LEU A 153 -11.52 -24.81 -0.58
C LEU A 153 -11.72 -23.42 0.00
N MET A 154 -10.66 -22.60 0.01
CA MET A 154 -10.67 -21.26 0.59
C MET A 154 -9.71 -20.35 -0.19
N ILE A 155 -10.18 -19.14 -0.48
CA ILE A 155 -9.35 -18.05 -1.01
C ILE A 155 -9.55 -16.80 -0.18
N LEU A 156 -8.47 -16.06 -0.02
CA LEU A 156 -8.50 -14.71 0.53
C LEU A 156 -8.44 -13.71 -0.62
N LEU A 157 -9.39 -12.80 -0.64
CA LEU A 157 -9.46 -11.73 -1.63
C LEU A 157 -9.22 -10.40 -0.96
N ASN A 158 -8.43 -9.60 -1.62
CA ASN A 158 -8.09 -8.27 -1.19
C ASN A 158 -8.09 -7.32 -2.39
N ALA A 159 -9.02 -6.38 -2.40
CA ALA A 159 -9.14 -5.36 -3.44
C ALA A 159 -9.19 -3.99 -2.77
N VAL A 160 -8.40 -3.06 -3.28
CA VAL A 160 -8.30 -1.71 -2.73
C VAL A 160 -8.45 -0.69 -3.84
N TYR A 161 -9.28 0.28 -3.55
CA TYR A 161 -9.54 1.42 -4.39
C TYR A 161 -9.42 2.71 -3.56
N PHE A 162 -8.76 3.71 -4.10
CA PHE A 162 -8.65 5.02 -3.49
C PHE A 162 -9.11 6.09 -4.47
N LYS A 163 -9.93 7.01 -3.97
CA LYS A 163 -10.36 8.21 -4.68
C LYS A 163 -10.22 9.41 -3.76
N GLY A 164 -9.44 10.42 -4.16
CA GLY A 164 -9.27 11.66 -3.41
C GLY A 164 -8.92 12.82 -4.33
N GLU A 165 -9.41 14.00 -4.03
CA GLU A 165 -9.09 15.23 -4.75
C GLU A 165 -7.92 15.94 -4.07
N TRP A 166 -6.98 16.49 -4.86
CA TRP A 166 -5.91 17.31 -4.31
C TRP A 166 -6.47 18.53 -3.58
N GLU A 167 -5.89 18.90 -2.46
CA GLU A 167 -6.15 20.18 -1.80
C GLU A 167 -5.81 21.35 -2.75
N ASN A 168 -4.65 21.26 -3.43
CA ASN A 168 -4.22 22.17 -4.48
C ASN A 168 -4.18 21.41 -5.81
N LYS A 169 -5.26 21.52 -6.61
CA LYS A 169 -5.38 20.85 -7.91
C LYS A 169 -4.40 21.42 -8.93
N PHE A 170 -3.90 20.56 -9.81
CA PHE A 170 -3.15 21.02 -10.97
C PHE A 170 -4.09 21.55 -12.05
N LEU A 171 -3.69 22.57 -12.78
CA LEU A 171 -4.44 23.07 -13.92
C LEU A 171 -4.02 22.32 -15.20
N GLU A 172 -5.01 21.72 -15.89
CA GLU A 172 -4.75 20.95 -17.11
C GLU A 172 -3.98 21.77 -18.20
N VAL A 173 -4.23 23.11 -18.24
CA VAL A 173 -3.56 23.98 -19.18
C VAL A 173 -2.03 24.03 -18.99
N PHE A 174 -1.51 23.62 -17.84
CA PHE A 174 -0.07 23.52 -17.57
C PHE A 174 0.48 22.10 -17.71
N THR A 175 -0.36 21.11 -18.00
CA THR A 175 0.11 19.76 -18.31
C THR A 175 0.77 19.72 -19.68
N ARG A 176 1.97 19.17 -19.75
CA ARG A 176 2.78 19.06 -20.97
C ARG A 176 3.42 17.69 -21.08
N LYS A 177 3.68 17.25 -22.30
CA LYS A 177 4.54 16.08 -22.54
C LYS A 177 5.99 16.45 -22.25
N LEU A 178 6.53 15.86 -21.17
CA LEU A 178 7.90 16.06 -20.73
C LEU A 178 8.63 14.71 -20.65
N PRO A 179 9.97 14.71 -20.76
CA PRO A 179 10.75 13.48 -20.70
C PRO A 179 10.73 12.86 -19.30
N PHE A 180 10.47 11.56 -19.26
CA PHE A 180 10.66 10.70 -18.10
C PHE A 180 11.69 9.62 -18.46
N TYR A 181 12.66 9.42 -17.61
CA TYR A 181 13.74 8.45 -17.80
C TYR A 181 13.43 7.19 -17.02
N ASN A 182 12.93 6.18 -17.72
CA ASN A 182 12.63 4.86 -17.16
C ASN A 182 13.88 4.20 -16.55
N LEU A 183 13.69 3.17 -15.72
CA LEU A 183 14.81 2.35 -15.27
C LEU A 183 15.58 1.82 -16.51
N GLY A 184 16.90 2.02 -16.51
CA GLY A 184 17.75 1.74 -17.68
C GLY A 184 17.97 2.95 -18.59
N ASN A 185 17.48 4.15 -18.22
CA ASN A 185 17.61 5.43 -18.93
C ASN A 185 16.90 5.49 -20.30
N GLU A 186 15.90 4.64 -20.54
CA GLU A 186 15.01 4.80 -21.68
C GLU A 186 14.15 6.07 -21.47
N GLU A 187 14.26 7.02 -22.41
CA GLU A 187 13.48 8.25 -22.37
C GLU A 187 12.11 8.05 -23.03
N VAL A 188 11.05 8.42 -22.31
CA VAL A 188 9.69 8.46 -22.81
C VAL A 188 9.06 9.82 -22.51
N ASN A 189 8.18 10.31 -23.39
CA ASN A 189 7.46 11.56 -23.14
C ASN A 189 6.10 11.27 -22.52
N VAL A 190 5.89 11.74 -21.31
CA VAL A 190 4.66 11.51 -20.53
C VAL A 190 3.95 12.83 -20.21
N ASP A 191 2.63 12.78 -20.08
CA ASP A 191 1.87 13.93 -19.62
C ASP A 191 2.28 14.26 -18.19
N THR A 192 2.86 15.44 -17.99
CA THR A 192 3.42 15.90 -16.73
C THR A 192 2.69 17.17 -16.28
N MET A 193 2.05 17.09 -15.15
CA MET A 193 1.38 18.18 -14.47
C MET A 193 2.39 19.12 -13.84
N THR A 194 2.12 20.42 -13.86
CA THR A 194 3.03 21.44 -13.33
C THR A 194 2.26 22.45 -12.49
N GLN A 195 2.80 22.80 -11.31
CA GLN A 195 2.32 23.92 -10.50
C GLN A 195 3.42 24.49 -9.62
N ILE A 196 3.23 25.73 -9.17
CA ILE A 196 4.08 26.38 -8.18
C ILE A 196 3.20 26.73 -7.01
N GLU A 197 3.45 26.05 -5.85
CA GLU A 197 2.63 26.20 -4.66
C GLU A 197 3.45 25.90 -3.38
N HIS A 198 2.89 26.15 -2.20
CA HIS A 198 3.50 25.84 -0.92
C HIS A 198 3.18 24.39 -0.54
N PHE A 199 4.22 23.57 -0.46
CA PHE A 199 4.16 22.17 -0.06
C PHE A 199 5.06 21.91 1.15
N LYS A 200 4.80 20.84 1.88
CA LYS A 200 5.80 20.27 2.77
C LYS A 200 6.87 19.60 1.95
N TYR A 201 8.09 20.12 2.00
CA TYR A 201 9.21 19.72 1.16
C TYR A 201 10.47 19.48 2.00
N TYR A 202 11.29 18.54 1.54
CA TYR A 202 12.60 18.21 2.07
C TYR A 202 13.55 17.84 0.93
N GLU A 203 14.79 18.31 0.99
CA GLU A 203 15.84 17.85 0.09
C GLU A 203 17.18 17.72 0.80
N ASP A 204 17.95 16.71 0.37
CA ASP A 204 19.37 16.59 0.67
C ASP A 204 20.12 16.09 -0.57
N LYS A 205 21.39 15.66 -0.40
CA LYS A 205 22.22 15.16 -1.52
C LYS A 205 21.73 13.84 -2.11
N LYS A 206 20.89 13.07 -1.38
CA LYS A 206 20.48 11.72 -1.76
C LYS A 206 19.10 11.68 -2.42
N TYR A 207 18.19 12.60 -2.06
CA TYR A 207 16.81 12.61 -2.52
C TYR A 207 16.12 13.96 -2.30
N GLN A 208 15.00 14.13 -2.98
CA GLN A 208 13.98 15.14 -2.72
C GLN A 208 12.71 14.42 -2.24
N ALA A 209 11.98 15.03 -1.31
CA ALA A 209 10.68 14.52 -0.86
C ALA A 209 9.66 15.66 -0.77
N ILE A 210 8.43 15.37 -1.16
CA ILE A 210 7.32 16.32 -1.13
C ILE A 210 6.05 15.64 -0.63
N GLN A 211 5.26 16.35 0.15
CA GLN A 211 3.93 15.93 0.57
C GLN A 211 2.87 16.79 -0.08
N LEU A 212 1.95 16.16 -0.80
CA LEU A 212 0.74 16.75 -1.35
C LEU A 212 -0.45 16.30 -0.51
N ASN A 213 -1.26 17.23 -0.03
CA ASN A 213 -2.46 16.89 0.71
C ASN A 213 -3.64 16.66 -0.25
N PHE A 214 -4.58 15.83 0.21
CA PHE A 214 -5.90 15.75 -0.38
C PHE A 214 -6.87 16.68 0.35
N MET A 215 -8.05 16.90 -0.19
CA MET A 215 -9.12 17.69 0.44
C MET A 215 -9.47 17.18 1.85
N GLU A 216 -9.35 15.89 2.05
CA GLU A 216 -9.40 15.27 3.37
C GLU A 216 -8.07 15.48 4.09
N ASP A 217 -8.08 16.29 5.13
CA ASP A 217 -6.91 16.73 5.92
C ASP A 217 -6.05 15.61 6.52
N TYR A 218 -6.62 14.40 6.59
CA TYR A 218 -5.94 13.20 7.08
C TYR A 218 -5.27 12.36 5.98
N MET A 219 -5.49 12.69 4.69
CA MET A 219 -4.90 11.98 3.57
C MET A 219 -3.81 12.82 2.89
N SER A 220 -2.71 12.18 2.58
CA SER A 220 -1.62 12.80 1.83
C SER A 220 -0.87 11.82 0.95
N ALA A 221 -0.36 12.32 -0.18
CA ALA A 221 0.62 11.62 -1.00
C ALA A 221 2.02 12.12 -0.64
N ILE A 222 2.96 11.21 -0.43
CA ILE A 222 4.38 11.53 -0.24
C ILE A 222 5.15 10.97 -1.43
N ILE A 223 5.85 11.84 -2.13
CA ILE A 223 6.69 11.47 -3.26
C ILE A 223 8.14 11.58 -2.83
N ILE A 224 8.90 10.50 -2.98
CA ILE A 224 10.33 10.47 -2.68
C ILE A 224 11.07 10.18 -3.97
N LEU A 225 11.88 11.14 -4.40
CA LEU A 225 12.62 11.12 -5.65
C LEU A 225 14.12 10.97 -5.37
N PRO A 226 14.72 9.79 -5.56
CA PRO A 226 16.16 9.60 -5.40
C PRO A 226 16.97 10.52 -6.34
N SER A 227 18.18 10.88 -5.94
CA SER A 227 19.09 11.69 -6.76
C SER A 227 19.38 11.01 -8.10
N LYS A 228 19.66 11.83 -9.14
CA LYS A 228 19.94 11.31 -10.48
C LYS A 228 21.07 10.28 -10.47
N GLY A 229 20.86 9.15 -11.15
CA GLY A 229 21.81 8.05 -11.21
C GLY A 229 21.74 7.06 -10.04
N THR A 230 20.85 7.28 -9.07
CA THR A 230 20.59 6.33 -7.99
C THR A 230 19.69 5.21 -8.49
N ASP A 231 20.06 3.95 -8.20
CA ASP A 231 19.22 2.78 -8.41
C ASP A 231 18.08 2.80 -7.37
N ILE A 232 16.83 2.85 -7.84
CA ILE A 232 15.65 2.93 -6.98
C ILE A 232 15.55 1.73 -6.03
N ASN A 233 15.94 0.54 -6.45
CA ASN A 233 15.84 -0.68 -5.64
C ASN A 233 16.85 -0.64 -4.48
N LYS A 234 18.09 -0.20 -4.74
CA LYS A 234 19.09 0.03 -3.69
C LYS A 234 18.69 1.17 -2.76
N PHE A 235 18.03 2.20 -3.30
CA PHE A 235 17.50 3.29 -2.49
C PHE A 235 16.42 2.78 -1.53
N ILE A 236 15.48 1.97 -2.01
CA ILE A 236 14.42 1.36 -1.18
C ILE A 236 15.02 0.52 -0.05
N ASP A 237 16.05 -0.29 -0.34
CA ASP A 237 16.76 -1.07 0.69
C ASP A 237 17.39 -0.17 1.77
N SER A 238 17.86 1.03 1.38
CA SER A 238 18.50 1.99 2.31
C SER A 238 17.50 2.82 3.12
N VAL A 239 16.28 3.03 2.58
CA VAL A 239 15.23 3.87 3.17
C VAL A 239 14.01 3.00 3.52
N SER A 240 14.27 1.83 4.13
CA SER A 240 13.19 0.95 4.58
C SER A 240 12.15 1.76 5.38
N ILE A 241 10.88 1.62 5.01
CA ILE A 241 9.77 2.27 5.70
C ILE A 241 9.80 1.89 7.18
N SER A 242 9.68 2.87 8.06
CA SER A 242 9.93 2.77 9.51
C SER A 242 11.40 2.81 9.93
N SER A 243 12.36 2.90 8.99
CA SER A 243 13.76 3.13 9.32
C SER A 243 14.00 4.55 9.86
N GLU A 244 15.16 4.74 10.48
CA GLU A 244 15.60 6.08 10.91
C GLU A 244 15.66 7.07 9.73
N GLU A 245 16.11 6.61 8.55
CA GLU A 245 16.20 7.44 7.35
C GLU A 245 14.79 7.82 6.82
N TYR A 246 13.82 6.91 6.84
CA TYR A 246 12.44 7.22 6.49
C TYR A 246 11.83 8.24 7.46
N ASN A 247 12.02 8.05 8.77
CA ASN A 247 11.54 9.01 9.77
C ASN A 247 12.19 10.38 9.57
N LYS A 248 13.49 10.45 9.27
CA LYS A 248 14.19 11.70 8.95
C LYS A 248 13.58 12.42 7.75
N ILE A 249 13.15 11.68 6.70
CA ILE A 249 12.45 12.28 5.57
C ILE A 249 11.14 12.92 6.05
N ILE A 250 10.31 12.15 6.76
CA ILE A 250 8.98 12.61 7.19
C ILE A 250 9.07 13.78 8.15
N ASP A 251 9.97 13.72 9.14
CA ASP A 251 10.15 14.77 10.14
C ASP A 251 10.84 16.02 9.55
N GLY A 252 11.59 15.85 8.47
CA GLY A 252 12.26 16.91 7.73
C GLY A 252 11.36 17.74 6.82
N LEU A 253 10.16 17.25 6.50
CA LEU A 253 9.21 17.93 5.61
C LEU A 253 8.74 19.25 6.23
N LYS A 254 9.06 20.38 5.58
CA LYS A 254 8.69 21.76 6.01
C LYS A 254 8.06 22.51 4.84
N TYR A 255 7.15 23.42 5.15
CA TYR A 255 6.53 24.27 4.13
C TYR A 255 7.59 25.08 3.37
N ALA A 256 7.54 25.00 2.06
CA ALA A 256 8.40 25.72 1.12
C ALA A 256 7.65 25.91 -0.19
N LYS A 257 7.96 26.99 -0.92
CA LYS A 257 7.44 27.22 -2.25
C LYS A 257 8.18 26.33 -3.25
N VAL A 258 7.45 25.46 -3.95
CA VAL A 258 8.03 24.44 -4.85
C VAL A 258 7.42 24.55 -6.23
N HIS A 259 8.26 24.62 -7.26
CA HIS A 259 7.89 24.34 -8.63
C HIS A 259 7.94 22.83 -8.83
N LEU A 260 6.75 22.20 -8.82
CA LEU A 260 6.60 20.76 -8.94
C LEU A 260 6.22 20.36 -10.36
N GLN A 261 6.93 19.37 -10.90
CA GLN A 261 6.57 18.63 -12.11
C GLN A 261 6.33 17.17 -11.75
N LEU A 262 5.07 16.72 -11.86
CA LEU A 262 4.64 15.37 -11.49
C LEU A 262 3.99 14.69 -12.70
N PRO A 263 4.51 13.55 -13.19
CA PRO A 263 3.87 12.82 -14.28
C PRO A 263 2.50 12.28 -13.87
N LYS A 264 1.56 12.30 -14.80
CA LYS A 264 0.32 11.53 -14.71
C LYS A 264 0.66 10.05 -14.90
N PHE A 265 0.02 9.20 -14.13
CA PHE A 265 0.16 7.76 -14.32
C PHE A 265 -1.09 7.01 -13.90
N GLU A 266 -1.28 5.87 -14.53
CA GLU A 266 -2.34 4.92 -14.21
C GLU A 266 -1.71 3.53 -14.16
N LEU A 267 -1.83 2.87 -13.02
CA LEU A 267 -1.18 1.60 -12.75
C LEU A 267 -2.16 0.62 -12.12
N GLU A 268 -2.09 -0.61 -12.58
CA GLU A 268 -2.78 -1.75 -12.02
C GLU A 268 -1.75 -2.80 -11.62
N PHE A 269 -1.94 -3.42 -10.47
CA PHE A 269 -1.06 -4.46 -9.99
C PHE A 269 -1.87 -5.66 -9.50
N LYS A 270 -1.41 -6.86 -9.85
CA LYS A 270 -2.04 -8.14 -9.52
C LYS A 270 -0.95 -9.11 -9.05
N GLU A 271 -1.15 -9.70 -7.88
CA GLU A 271 -0.21 -10.67 -7.34
C GLU A 271 -0.93 -11.79 -6.58
N ASN A 272 -0.30 -12.98 -6.59
CA ASN A 272 -0.61 -14.07 -5.68
C ASN A 272 0.45 -14.10 -4.59
N LEU A 273 0.05 -13.77 -3.37
CA LEU A 273 0.98 -13.55 -2.27
C LEU A 273 1.49 -14.85 -1.62
N ASN A 274 1.05 -16.04 -2.05
CA ASN A 274 1.38 -17.30 -1.39
C ASN A 274 2.89 -17.48 -1.18
N GLU A 275 3.69 -17.37 -2.24
CA GLU A 275 5.14 -17.60 -2.14
C GLU A 275 5.84 -16.51 -1.32
N ILE A 276 5.39 -15.26 -1.48
CA ILE A 276 5.89 -14.12 -0.70
C ILE A 276 5.64 -14.35 0.80
N LEU A 277 4.45 -14.79 1.18
CA LEU A 277 4.08 -15.05 2.57
C LEU A 277 4.81 -16.27 3.14
N LYS A 278 5.02 -17.32 2.34
CA LYS A 278 5.86 -18.45 2.73
C LYS A 278 7.30 -17.98 2.99
N ASP A 279 7.89 -17.21 2.10
CA ASP A 279 9.24 -16.68 2.26
C ASP A 279 9.38 -15.76 3.48
N LEU A 280 8.29 -15.17 3.96
CA LEU A 280 8.23 -14.41 5.21
C LEU A 280 8.06 -15.32 6.44
N GLY A 281 7.77 -16.61 6.27
CA GLY A 281 7.65 -17.59 7.36
C GLY A 281 6.26 -18.22 7.55
N MET A 282 5.28 -17.87 6.73
CA MET A 282 3.90 -18.41 6.81
C MET A 282 3.78 -19.67 5.96
N TYR A 283 4.31 -20.80 6.41
CA TYR A 283 4.30 -22.06 5.64
C TYR A 283 3.06 -22.90 5.87
N ASN A 284 2.70 -23.10 7.14
CA ASN A 284 1.65 -24.04 7.53
C ASN A 284 0.29 -23.64 6.97
N ALA A 285 -0.02 -22.36 6.92
CA ALA A 285 -1.29 -21.85 6.38
C ALA A 285 -1.60 -22.31 4.94
N PHE A 286 -0.54 -22.61 4.15
CA PHE A 286 -0.64 -23.03 2.76
C PHE A 286 -0.44 -24.55 2.55
N SER A 287 -0.21 -25.32 3.62
CA SER A 287 0.05 -26.75 3.60
C SER A 287 -1.23 -27.54 3.82
N LEU A 288 -1.62 -28.39 2.85
CA LEU A 288 -2.75 -29.31 3.00
C LEU A 288 -2.61 -30.21 4.24
N LYS A 289 -1.37 -30.58 4.60
CA LYS A 289 -1.07 -31.53 5.67
C LYS A 289 -0.99 -30.87 7.03
N ASP A 290 -0.40 -29.67 7.08
CA ASP A 290 0.05 -29.04 8.34
C ASP A 290 -0.85 -27.86 8.77
N ALA A 291 -1.72 -27.36 7.86
CA ALA A 291 -2.64 -26.27 8.18
C ALA A 291 -3.67 -26.67 9.24
N ASP A 292 -3.75 -25.88 10.29
CA ASP A 292 -4.80 -26.00 11.33
C ASP A 292 -5.72 -24.77 11.30
N PHE A 293 -6.82 -24.89 10.55
CA PHE A 293 -7.90 -23.92 10.51
C PHE A 293 -9.16 -24.46 11.19
N THR A 294 -8.99 -25.18 12.29
CA THR A 294 -10.11 -25.74 13.07
C THR A 294 -10.99 -24.66 13.73
N GLY A 295 -10.54 -23.42 13.80
CA GLY A 295 -11.35 -22.27 14.19
C GLY A 295 -12.25 -21.73 13.07
N LEU A 296 -12.08 -22.20 11.83
CA LEU A 296 -12.90 -21.83 10.68
C LEU A 296 -13.86 -22.93 10.28
N LYS A 297 -13.42 -24.19 10.39
CA LYS A 297 -14.22 -25.38 10.07
C LYS A 297 -13.93 -26.50 11.06
N GLU A 298 -14.97 -27.06 11.67
CA GLU A 298 -14.84 -28.22 12.55
C GLU A 298 -14.15 -29.39 11.82
N GLY A 299 -13.21 -30.05 12.52
CA GLY A 299 -12.41 -31.12 11.95
C GLY A 299 -11.26 -30.68 11.02
N GLY A 300 -11.13 -29.39 10.73
CA GLY A 300 -10.03 -28.85 9.91
C GLY A 300 -10.05 -29.37 8.46
N GLY A 301 -8.88 -29.80 7.95
CA GLY A 301 -8.70 -30.31 6.58
C GLY A 301 -8.84 -29.25 5.50
N ILE A 302 -8.59 -27.99 5.87
CA ILE A 302 -8.58 -26.85 4.95
C ILE A 302 -7.29 -26.06 5.10
N PHE A 303 -6.90 -25.41 4.03
CA PHE A 303 -5.73 -24.55 3.93
C PHE A 303 -6.04 -23.36 3.01
N ILE A 304 -5.23 -22.30 3.06
CA ILE A 304 -5.36 -21.15 2.17
C ILE A 304 -4.84 -21.58 0.78
N SER A 305 -5.73 -21.76 -0.17
CA SER A 305 -5.36 -22.12 -1.55
C SER A 305 -4.67 -20.95 -2.25
N SER A 306 -5.16 -19.74 -2.07
CA SER A 306 -4.51 -18.53 -2.59
C SER A 306 -4.88 -17.26 -1.82
N VAL A 307 -3.92 -16.33 -1.75
CA VAL A 307 -4.11 -14.95 -1.29
C VAL A 307 -3.96 -14.04 -2.51
N LYS A 308 -5.07 -13.49 -3.00
CA LYS A 308 -5.08 -12.63 -4.18
C LYS A 308 -5.11 -11.17 -3.76
N HIS A 309 -4.11 -10.42 -4.21
CA HIS A 309 -4.01 -8.99 -4.00
C HIS A 309 -4.09 -8.27 -5.34
N ARG A 310 -4.96 -7.26 -5.41
CA ARG A 310 -5.10 -6.43 -6.59
C ARG A 310 -5.32 -4.98 -6.20
N THR A 311 -4.59 -4.09 -6.85
CA THR A 311 -4.65 -2.65 -6.62
C THR A 311 -4.76 -1.89 -7.93
N TYR A 312 -5.40 -0.75 -7.86
CA TYR A 312 -5.50 0.22 -8.94
C TYR A 312 -5.20 1.61 -8.37
N LEU A 313 -4.36 2.36 -9.06
CA LEU A 313 -3.99 3.73 -8.71
C LEU A 313 -3.89 4.58 -9.98
N LYS A 314 -4.61 5.69 -10.00
CA LYS A 314 -4.53 6.69 -11.07
C LYS A 314 -4.26 8.06 -10.46
N ILE A 315 -3.28 8.76 -11.00
CA ILE A 315 -2.88 10.12 -10.60
C ILE A 315 -3.09 11.07 -11.77
N SER A 316 -3.84 12.11 -11.51
CA SER A 316 -4.23 13.15 -12.48
C SER A 316 -4.23 14.53 -11.83
N GLU A 317 -4.59 15.55 -12.59
CA GLU A 317 -4.65 16.96 -12.15
C GLU A 317 -5.62 17.17 -10.99
N GLU A 318 -6.74 16.46 -11.00
CA GLU A 318 -7.77 16.55 -9.97
C GLU A 318 -7.39 15.83 -8.67
N GLY A 319 -6.51 14.84 -8.75
CA GLY A 319 -6.17 13.98 -7.63
C GLY A 319 -5.98 12.53 -8.04
N CYS A 320 -6.35 11.65 -7.14
CA CYS A 320 -6.48 10.23 -7.40
C CYS A 320 -7.91 9.95 -7.83
N GLU A 321 -8.11 9.73 -9.12
CA GLU A 321 -9.40 9.36 -9.74
C GLU A 321 -10.60 10.31 -9.54
N ALA A 322 -10.36 11.63 -9.51
CA ALA A 322 -11.44 12.63 -9.56
C ALA A 322 -11.76 13.05 -10.99
N ALA A 323 -13.02 13.41 -11.23
CA ALA A 323 -13.51 13.99 -12.47
C ALA A 323 -14.38 15.20 -12.12
N ALA A 324 -13.78 16.40 -12.12
CA ALA A 324 -14.52 17.66 -11.99
C ALA A 324 -13.87 18.73 -12.86
N ILE A 325 -14.71 19.57 -13.48
CA ILE A 325 -14.24 20.74 -14.22
C ILE A 325 -14.36 21.93 -13.26
N THR A 326 -13.23 22.44 -12.78
CA THR A 326 -13.17 23.67 -11.99
C THR A 326 -12.55 24.77 -12.84
N VAL A 327 -13.28 25.84 -13.07
CA VAL A 327 -12.76 27.08 -13.67
C VAL A 327 -12.23 27.94 -12.53
N ILE A 328 -10.93 28.13 -12.47
CA ILE A 328 -10.29 29.05 -11.52
C ILE A 328 -9.91 30.32 -12.27
N GLU A 329 -10.46 31.47 -11.84
CA GLU A 329 -9.96 32.77 -12.26
C GLU A 329 -8.67 33.08 -11.49
N MET A 330 -7.55 33.28 -12.21
CA MET A 330 -6.30 33.70 -11.62
C MET A 330 -6.27 35.22 -11.50
N GLU A 331 -6.16 35.75 -10.30
CA GLU A 331 -5.77 37.13 -10.06
C GLU A 331 -4.23 37.22 -9.91
N GLU A 332 -3.58 37.99 -10.77
CA GLU A 332 -2.17 38.38 -10.58
C GLU A 332 -2.09 39.40 -9.45
N THR A 333 -1.58 38.97 -8.29
CA THR A 333 -1.13 39.92 -7.27
C THR A 333 0.33 40.23 -7.51
N SER A 334 0.63 41.46 -7.93
CA SER A 334 2.03 41.95 -8.00
C SER A 334 2.59 42.08 -6.58
N PRO A 335 3.80 41.57 -6.29
CA PRO A 335 4.43 41.76 -4.99
C PRO A 335 4.66 43.25 -4.70
N GLY A 336 4.47 43.66 -3.44
CA GLY A 336 4.85 44.99 -2.99
C GLY A 336 6.36 45.20 -3.02
N PRO A 337 6.87 46.44 -3.05
CA PRO A 337 8.28 46.77 -3.29
C PRO A 337 9.27 46.35 -2.20
N ASP A 338 8.86 45.70 -1.11
CA ASP A 338 9.70 45.33 0.04
C ASP A 338 9.60 43.84 0.47
N GLU A 339 9.03 42.96 -0.35
CA GLU A 339 9.04 41.51 -0.05
C GLU A 339 10.33 40.87 -0.59
N GLU A 340 11.15 40.29 0.31
CA GLU A 340 12.26 39.41 -0.10
C GLU A 340 11.72 38.31 -0.99
N GLU A 341 12.33 38.11 -2.17
CA GLU A 341 11.92 37.03 -3.09
C GLU A 341 12.04 35.69 -2.36
N GLU A 342 10.91 35.04 -2.12
CA GLU A 342 10.86 33.74 -1.52
C GLU A 342 11.57 32.70 -2.41
N LYS A 343 12.47 31.90 -1.81
CA LYS A 343 13.19 30.86 -2.54
C LYS A 343 12.21 29.82 -3.09
N ILE A 344 12.19 29.64 -4.41
CA ILE A 344 11.44 28.58 -5.07
C ILE A 344 12.35 27.37 -5.27
N TYR A 345 11.94 26.20 -4.74
CA TYR A 345 12.62 24.94 -4.96
C TYR A 345 12.08 24.26 -6.23
N ASP A 346 12.94 23.53 -6.97
CA ASP A 346 12.55 22.85 -8.22
C ASP A 346 12.57 21.35 -8.02
N MET A 347 11.41 20.69 -8.17
CA MET A 347 11.28 19.24 -8.09
C MET A 347 10.67 18.68 -9.36
N LYS A 348 11.51 18.00 -10.17
CA LYS A 348 11.11 17.34 -11.42
C LYS A 348 11.08 15.84 -11.23
N VAL A 349 9.87 15.29 -11.09
CA VAL A 349 9.65 13.84 -10.94
C VAL A 349 9.73 13.18 -12.33
N ASN A 350 10.95 13.06 -12.84
CA ASN A 350 11.23 12.62 -14.24
C ASN A 350 12.08 11.35 -14.31
N ARG A 351 12.13 10.57 -13.25
CA ARG A 351 12.90 9.31 -13.13
C ARG A 351 12.26 8.43 -12.06
N PRO A 352 12.69 7.17 -11.88
CA PRO A 352 12.10 6.27 -10.89
C PRO A 352 11.96 6.89 -9.50
N PHE A 353 10.77 6.73 -8.90
CA PHE A 353 10.41 7.35 -7.63
C PHE A 353 9.48 6.45 -6.78
N LEU A 354 9.39 6.76 -5.49
CA LEU A 354 8.39 6.22 -4.59
C LEU A 354 7.19 7.16 -4.49
N PHE A 355 6.00 6.56 -4.49
CA PHE A 355 4.75 7.24 -4.22
C PHE A 355 4.04 6.51 -3.07
N LEU A 356 3.85 7.22 -1.95
CA LEU A 356 3.25 6.69 -0.74
C LEU A 356 1.93 7.41 -0.49
N LEU A 357 0.86 6.67 -0.26
CA LEU A 357 -0.42 7.23 0.18
C LEU A 357 -0.57 7.00 1.68
N LYS A 358 -0.60 8.08 2.44
CA LYS A 358 -0.58 8.06 3.90
C LYS A 358 -1.88 8.60 4.49
N ASN A 359 -2.37 7.92 5.52
CA ASN A 359 -3.45 8.41 6.37
C ASN A 359 -2.92 8.72 7.77
N SER A 360 -3.02 9.99 8.18
CA SER A 360 -2.46 10.47 9.46
C SER A 360 -3.28 10.07 10.70
N LYS A 361 -4.52 9.63 10.54
CA LYS A 361 -5.38 9.16 11.64
C LYS A 361 -5.12 7.71 12.03
N LEU A 362 -4.49 6.94 11.13
CA LEU A 362 -4.15 5.54 11.39
C LEU A 362 -2.91 5.42 12.28
N PRO A 363 -2.80 4.33 13.07
CA PRO A 363 -1.59 3.99 13.80
C PRO A 363 -0.35 4.00 12.90
N LYS A 364 0.78 4.47 13.41
CA LYS A 364 2.01 4.71 12.62
C LYS A 364 2.46 3.47 11.83
N GLU A 365 2.31 2.29 12.41
CA GLU A 365 2.70 1.00 11.86
C GLU A 365 1.77 0.53 10.72
N HIS A 366 0.62 1.20 10.54
CA HIS A 366 -0.44 0.85 9.58
C HIS A 366 -0.94 2.05 8.76
N ASN A 367 -0.23 3.18 8.79
CA ASN A 367 -0.70 4.42 8.20
C ASN A 367 -0.45 4.57 6.70
N LEU A 368 0.26 3.64 6.08
CA LEU A 368 0.43 3.61 4.64
C LEU A 368 -0.67 2.76 3.99
N VAL A 369 -1.57 3.45 3.30
CA VAL A 369 -2.66 2.83 2.55
C VAL A 369 -2.13 2.21 1.27
N PHE A 370 -1.25 2.93 0.55
CA PHE A 370 -0.51 2.42 -0.60
C PHE A 370 0.98 2.72 -0.48
N ILE A 371 1.77 1.79 -0.98
CA ILE A 371 3.19 1.95 -1.24
C ILE A 371 3.42 1.60 -2.70
N SER A 372 3.99 2.53 -3.44
CA SER A 372 4.22 2.34 -4.87
C SER A 372 5.65 2.69 -5.25
N LYS A 373 6.25 1.82 -6.05
CA LYS A 373 7.51 2.06 -6.74
C LYS A 373 7.20 2.22 -8.22
N ILE A 374 7.53 3.36 -8.79
CA ILE A 374 7.35 3.68 -10.20
C ILE A 374 8.72 3.67 -10.87
N GLU A 375 8.98 2.67 -11.71
CA GLU A 375 10.22 2.49 -12.45
C GLU A 375 10.08 2.85 -13.93
N LYS A 376 8.87 2.68 -14.46
CA LYS A 376 8.58 2.86 -15.90
C LYS A 376 7.24 3.52 -16.12
N LEU A 377 7.21 4.49 -17.01
CA LEU A 377 6.00 5.09 -17.57
C LEU A 377 5.98 4.87 -19.09
N LYS A 378 4.79 5.09 -19.71
CA LYS A 378 4.56 4.86 -21.14
C LYS A 378 4.04 6.12 -21.82
#